data_2a0c00e83157361991e24b32290aa28c
#
_entry.id   2a0c00e83157361991e24b32290aa28c
#
_cell.length_a   1.000
_cell.length_b   1.000
_cell.length_c   1.000
_cell.angle_alpha   90.00
_cell.angle_beta   90.00
_cell.angle_gamma   90.00
#
_symmetry.space_group_name_H-M   'P 1'
#
loop_
_entity.id
_entity.type
_entity.pdbx_description
1 polymer ?
#
loop_
_entity_poly.entity_id
_entity_poly.type
_entity_poly.pdbx_seq_one_letter_code
_entity_poly.pdbx_strand_id
1 'polypeptide(L)'
;MILSLAPMEGITGHVFRRVHAECFGALDCYYTPFLPPPRVGNRFGGKAFKEVDPANNQGLNVVPQLMSKNADEFVWAAQVLADMGYREVNLNLGCPSGTVVAKGKGSGFLRNLDELEVFLSDVCERSPLPVSVKTRLGLESDDEYERVLDLYCHMPLAELIVHPRVQKDRYMGSPRKEFYGETLERAPFPVAYTGDIFDLEDMDALVEVYPGTRHVMLGRGLLANPALARMVKGGPAATAAELQRFHDTLFAAYAEEIGGNAVFRMKEWWFYAKCAFANPATVHKLVRKTKKVDEYRAAVERIFREQPLAPTARFHG
;
A
#
# COMPACT_ATOMS: atom_id res chain seq x y z
N MET A 1 1.53 -12.44 -13.86
CA MET A 1 0.88 -11.30 -13.16
C MET A 1 1.83 -10.74 -12.13
N ILE A 2 2.00 -9.42 -12.08
CA ILE A 2 2.78 -8.71 -11.07
C ILE A 2 1.92 -8.52 -9.82
N LEU A 3 2.48 -8.80 -8.65
CA LEU A 3 1.84 -8.56 -7.36
C LEU A 3 2.67 -7.61 -6.53
N SER A 4 2.07 -6.54 -6.03
CA SER A 4 2.78 -5.56 -5.21
C SER A 4 2.10 -5.29 -3.87
N LEU A 5 2.89 -4.83 -2.88
CA LEU A 5 2.38 -4.35 -1.60
C LEU A 5 1.95 -2.90 -1.70
N ALA A 6 0.70 -2.63 -1.32
CA ALA A 6 0.18 -1.26 -1.26
C ALA A 6 0.86 -0.44 -0.15
N PRO A 7 1.10 0.87 -0.40
CA PRO A 7 1.56 1.80 0.62
C PRO A 7 0.46 2.04 1.66
N MET A 8 0.71 1.65 2.91
CA MET A 8 -0.20 1.90 4.03
C MET A 8 0.54 2.60 5.15
N GLU A 9 0.23 3.90 5.34
CA GLU A 9 0.88 4.74 6.34
C GLU A 9 0.78 4.12 7.73
N GLY A 10 1.90 4.09 8.42
CA GLY A 10 2.01 3.52 9.75
C GLY A 10 2.17 1.99 9.80
N ILE A 11 1.92 1.24 8.71
CA ILE A 11 1.89 -0.22 8.75
C ILE A 11 2.94 -0.85 7.84
N THR A 12 2.94 -0.51 6.53
CA THR A 12 3.81 -1.17 5.55
C THR A 12 5.18 -0.49 5.38
N GLY A 13 5.75 -0.01 6.51
CA GLY A 13 7.10 0.56 6.57
C GLY A 13 8.20 -0.46 6.28
N HIS A 14 9.46 -0.01 6.24
CA HIS A 14 10.61 -0.84 5.88
C HIS A 14 10.74 -2.12 6.71
N VAL A 15 10.43 -2.07 8.01
CA VAL A 15 10.44 -3.26 8.88
C VAL A 15 9.44 -4.31 8.40
N PHE A 16 8.19 -3.88 8.12
CA PHE A 16 7.16 -4.80 7.62
C PHE A 16 7.54 -5.39 6.26
N ARG A 17 8.02 -4.56 5.32
CA ARG A 17 8.41 -5.02 3.97
C ARG A 17 9.50 -6.10 4.04
N ARG A 18 10.56 -5.86 4.83
CA ARG A 18 11.65 -6.80 5.02
C ARG A 18 11.18 -8.12 5.62
N VAL A 19 10.44 -8.06 6.73
CA VAL A 19 9.96 -9.28 7.42
C VAL A 19 8.94 -10.04 6.58
N HIS A 20 8.06 -9.34 5.85
CA HIS A 20 7.14 -9.99 4.92
C HIS A 20 7.89 -10.74 3.81
N ALA A 21 8.88 -10.11 3.20
CA ALA A 21 9.69 -10.72 2.14
C ALA A 21 10.46 -11.95 2.65
N GLU A 22 11.01 -11.88 3.85
CA GLU A 22 11.72 -12.99 4.50
C GLU A 22 10.81 -14.19 4.78
N CYS A 23 9.61 -13.95 5.31
CA CYS A 23 8.72 -15.01 5.79
C CYS A 23 7.82 -15.60 4.69
N PHE A 24 7.35 -14.78 3.75
CA PHE A 24 6.37 -15.19 2.74
C PHE A 24 6.85 -14.98 1.30
N GLY A 25 7.62 -13.93 1.02
CA GLY A 25 8.05 -13.62 -0.33
C GLY A 25 6.88 -13.40 -1.29
N ALA A 26 7.07 -13.86 -2.53
CA ALA A 26 6.04 -13.90 -3.58
C ALA A 26 5.54 -12.54 -4.11
N LEU A 27 5.88 -11.42 -3.51
CA LEU A 27 5.64 -10.09 -4.09
C LEU A 27 6.77 -9.72 -5.06
N ASP A 28 6.39 -9.11 -6.17
CA ASP A 28 7.32 -8.64 -7.19
C ASP A 28 7.82 -7.22 -6.90
N CYS A 29 7.02 -6.45 -6.13
CA CYS A 29 7.30 -5.06 -5.81
C CYS A 29 6.68 -4.63 -4.47
N TYR A 30 7.30 -3.64 -3.83
CA TYR A 30 6.86 -3.04 -2.57
C TYR A 30 6.81 -1.52 -2.73
N TYR A 31 5.68 -0.88 -2.38
CA TYR A 31 5.60 0.57 -2.34
C TYR A 31 5.82 1.08 -0.91
N THR A 32 6.63 2.15 -0.77
CA THR A 32 6.78 2.76 0.56
C THR A 32 5.50 3.47 0.97
N PRO A 33 5.18 3.58 2.27
CA PRO A 33 4.27 4.62 2.72
C PRO A 33 4.68 5.97 2.13
N PHE A 34 3.69 6.84 1.87
CA PHE A 34 4.00 8.12 1.23
C PHE A 34 4.99 8.96 2.04
N LEU A 35 5.92 9.58 1.33
CA LEU A 35 6.96 10.42 1.89
C LEU A 35 6.73 11.89 1.49
N PRO A 36 6.86 12.84 2.40
CA PRO A 36 7.00 14.23 2.01
C PRO A 36 8.36 14.40 1.33
N PRO A 37 8.42 15.04 0.15
CA PRO A 37 9.70 15.34 -0.46
C PRO A 37 10.50 16.28 0.44
N PRO A 38 11.84 16.17 0.47
CA PRO A 38 12.70 17.16 1.11
C PRO A 38 12.64 18.48 0.34
N ARG A 39 12.95 19.57 1.02
CA ARG A 39 13.17 20.84 0.32
C ARG A 39 14.32 20.72 -0.67
N VAL A 40 14.25 21.47 -1.76
CA VAL A 40 15.32 21.52 -2.76
C VAL A 40 16.68 21.81 -2.09
N GLY A 41 17.70 21.04 -2.44
CA GLY A 41 19.02 21.07 -1.84
C GLY A 41 19.22 20.19 -0.61
N ASN A 42 18.14 19.64 0.00
CA ASN A 42 18.22 18.74 1.14
C ASN A 42 18.05 17.27 0.73
N ARG A 43 18.41 16.37 1.62
CA ARG A 43 18.15 14.91 1.52
C ARG A 43 17.00 14.50 2.43
N PHE A 44 16.47 13.31 2.22
CA PHE A 44 15.55 12.70 3.18
C PHE A 44 16.20 12.57 4.56
N GLY A 45 15.43 12.80 5.61
CA GLY A 45 15.90 12.69 6.97
C GLY A 45 14.93 11.92 7.87
N GLY A 46 15.39 11.54 9.06
CA GLY A 46 14.58 10.88 10.08
C GLY A 46 13.81 9.64 9.57
N LYS A 47 12.51 9.60 9.84
CA LYS A 47 11.64 8.48 9.43
C LYS A 47 11.59 8.29 7.91
N ALA A 48 11.55 9.39 7.15
CA ALA A 48 11.47 9.30 5.69
C ALA A 48 12.75 8.67 5.10
N PHE A 49 13.93 9.00 5.63
CA PHE A 49 15.16 8.36 5.21
C PHE A 49 15.15 6.86 5.47
N LYS A 50 14.70 6.41 6.65
CA LYS A 50 14.62 4.97 6.98
C LYS A 50 13.78 4.18 5.98
N GLU A 51 12.73 4.78 5.43
CA GLU A 51 11.87 4.13 4.43
C GLU A 51 12.56 3.94 3.07
N VAL A 52 13.51 4.79 2.73
CA VAL A 52 14.23 4.77 1.45
C VAL A 52 15.72 4.45 1.58
N ASP A 53 16.23 4.20 2.78
CA ASP A 53 17.60 3.73 2.95
C ASP A 53 17.80 2.40 2.21
N PRO A 54 18.74 2.33 1.23
CA PRO A 54 19.01 1.10 0.50
C PRO A 54 19.36 -0.09 1.42
N ALA A 55 20.01 0.17 2.56
CA ALA A 55 20.34 -0.87 3.54
C ALA A 55 19.08 -1.52 4.15
N ASN A 56 18.01 -0.73 4.36
CA ASN A 56 16.73 -1.22 4.88
C ASN A 56 15.87 -1.93 3.82
N ASN A 57 16.21 -1.77 2.54
CA ASN A 57 15.47 -2.30 1.40
C ASN A 57 16.28 -3.30 0.56
N GLN A 58 17.40 -3.80 1.10
CA GLN A 58 18.31 -4.68 0.39
C GLN A 58 17.59 -5.95 -0.11
N GLY A 59 17.77 -6.27 -1.39
CA GLY A 59 17.16 -7.44 -2.04
C GLY A 59 15.68 -7.30 -2.39
N LEU A 60 15.07 -6.13 -2.10
CA LEU A 60 13.67 -5.85 -2.42
C LEU A 60 13.58 -4.90 -3.63
N ASN A 61 12.61 -5.17 -4.51
CA ASN A 61 12.20 -4.19 -5.51
C ASN A 61 11.22 -3.20 -4.84
N VAL A 62 11.72 -2.02 -4.48
CA VAL A 62 10.94 -1.00 -3.76
C VAL A 62 10.75 0.23 -4.63
N VAL A 63 9.51 0.69 -4.75
CA VAL A 63 9.14 1.95 -5.37
C VAL A 63 8.79 2.97 -4.29
N PRO A 64 9.60 4.04 -4.13
CA PRO A 64 9.29 5.13 -3.22
C PRO A 64 8.04 5.88 -3.68
N GLN A 65 7.10 6.10 -2.75
CA GLN A 65 5.91 6.90 -3.03
C GLN A 65 6.06 8.29 -2.41
N LEU A 66 5.93 9.32 -3.21
CA LEU A 66 5.95 10.73 -2.79
C LEU A 66 4.55 11.31 -2.71
N MET A 67 4.36 12.28 -1.81
CA MET A 67 3.14 13.07 -1.72
C MET A 67 3.47 14.56 -1.75
N SER A 68 3.26 15.19 -2.89
CA SER A 68 3.54 16.63 -3.12
C SER A 68 2.49 17.26 -4.03
N LYS A 69 2.47 18.58 -4.04
CA LYS A 69 1.88 19.44 -5.06
C LYS A 69 2.87 20.54 -5.52
N ASN A 70 4.14 20.39 -5.14
CA ASN A 70 5.23 21.26 -5.56
C ASN A 70 6.14 20.43 -6.48
N ALA A 71 6.21 20.81 -7.76
CA ALA A 71 6.96 20.07 -8.77
C ALA A 71 8.47 20.12 -8.52
N ASP A 72 9.01 21.27 -8.11
CA ASP A 72 10.45 21.40 -7.84
C ASP A 72 10.90 20.48 -6.70
N GLU A 73 10.11 20.41 -5.60
CA GLU A 73 10.41 19.49 -4.49
C GLU A 73 10.27 18.04 -4.91
N PHE A 74 9.27 17.71 -5.77
CA PHE A 74 9.08 16.35 -6.26
C PHE A 74 10.25 15.91 -7.16
N VAL A 75 10.63 16.74 -8.12
CA VAL A 75 11.76 16.47 -9.05
C VAL A 75 13.07 16.36 -8.28
N TRP A 76 13.30 17.24 -7.31
CA TRP A 76 14.46 17.13 -6.41
C TRP A 76 14.48 15.82 -5.64
N ALA A 77 13.34 15.42 -5.06
CA ALA A 77 13.22 14.15 -4.36
C ALA A 77 13.48 12.95 -5.30
N ALA A 78 12.96 13.00 -6.52
CA ALA A 78 13.21 11.98 -7.54
C ALA A 78 14.70 11.88 -7.89
N GLN A 79 15.42 13.02 -7.97
CA GLN A 79 16.86 13.02 -8.19
C GLN A 79 17.61 12.37 -7.01
N VAL A 80 17.26 12.71 -5.78
CA VAL A 80 17.85 12.08 -4.59
C VAL A 80 17.61 10.57 -4.58
N LEU A 81 16.41 10.12 -4.97
CA LEU A 81 16.08 8.70 -5.07
C LEU A 81 16.84 8.00 -6.19
N ALA A 82 17.01 8.66 -7.34
CA ALA A 82 17.84 8.15 -8.45
C ALA A 82 19.30 7.94 -8.01
N ASP A 83 19.87 8.90 -7.28
CA ASP A 83 21.23 8.82 -6.72
C ASP A 83 21.38 7.69 -5.69
N MET A 84 20.26 7.29 -5.02
CA MET A 84 20.20 6.15 -4.11
C MET A 84 19.99 4.80 -4.83
N GLY A 85 19.80 4.81 -6.17
CA GLY A 85 19.66 3.62 -6.99
C GLY A 85 18.23 3.15 -7.24
N TYR A 86 17.21 3.92 -6.86
CA TYR A 86 15.82 3.66 -7.21
C TYR A 86 15.59 3.85 -8.71
N ARG A 87 14.63 3.11 -9.27
CA ARG A 87 14.39 3.07 -10.73
C ARG A 87 13.04 3.64 -11.14
N GLU A 88 12.20 3.98 -10.19
CA GLU A 88 10.87 4.52 -10.36
C GLU A 88 10.51 5.34 -9.13
N VAL A 89 9.63 6.33 -9.30
CA VAL A 89 9.00 7.07 -8.21
C VAL A 89 7.50 7.10 -8.44
N ASN A 90 6.72 6.91 -7.36
CA ASN A 90 5.27 6.91 -7.42
C ASN A 90 4.70 8.19 -6.79
N LEU A 91 3.70 8.79 -7.41
CA LEU A 91 2.94 9.92 -6.86
C LEU A 91 1.67 9.43 -6.18
N ASN A 92 1.42 9.88 -4.94
CA ASN A 92 0.18 9.62 -4.24
C ASN A 92 -0.90 10.65 -4.57
N LEU A 93 -1.93 10.24 -5.29
CA LEU A 93 -3.18 10.97 -5.56
C LEU A 93 -4.41 10.24 -5.00
N GLY A 94 -4.21 9.31 -4.05
CA GLY A 94 -5.29 8.47 -3.54
C GLY A 94 -5.53 8.54 -2.04
N CYS A 95 -4.66 9.17 -1.23
CA CYS A 95 -4.82 9.21 0.23
C CYS A 95 -6.09 10.00 0.62
N PRO A 96 -7.08 9.36 1.31
CA PRO A 96 -8.34 10.00 1.66
C PRO A 96 -8.32 10.69 3.05
N SER A 97 -7.17 10.77 3.70
CA SER A 97 -7.04 11.38 5.03
C SER A 97 -7.44 12.85 5.01
N GLY A 98 -8.34 13.25 5.90
CA GLY A 98 -8.84 14.62 5.96
C GLY A 98 -7.73 15.67 6.12
N THR A 99 -6.67 15.36 6.88
CA THR A 99 -5.52 16.26 7.05
C THR A 99 -4.67 16.41 5.79
N VAL A 100 -4.64 15.39 4.94
CA VAL A 100 -3.96 15.40 3.64
C VAL A 100 -4.79 16.14 2.60
N VAL A 101 -6.07 15.79 2.52
CA VAL A 101 -7.05 16.39 1.58
C VAL A 101 -7.22 17.89 1.82
N ALA A 102 -7.27 18.33 3.08
CA ALA A 102 -7.36 19.76 3.44
C ALA A 102 -6.15 20.58 2.96
N LYS A 103 -5.00 19.94 2.73
CA LYS A 103 -3.79 20.57 2.18
C LYS A 103 -3.73 20.51 0.65
N GLY A 104 -4.77 20.02 -0.02
CA GLY A 104 -4.79 19.79 -1.46
C GLY A 104 -3.79 18.75 -1.93
N LYS A 105 -3.46 17.75 -1.08
CA LYS A 105 -2.54 16.64 -1.39
C LYS A 105 -3.29 15.31 -1.41
N GLY A 106 -2.63 14.26 -1.89
CA GLY A 106 -3.27 12.95 -2.04
C GLY A 106 -4.50 13.05 -2.94
N SER A 107 -5.62 12.44 -2.57
CA SER A 107 -6.87 12.58 -3.34
C SER A 107 -7.40 14.02 -3.38
N GLY A 108 -7.02 14.88 -2.43
CA GLY A 108 -7.39 16.30 -2.43
C GLY A 108 -6.84 17.10 -3.61
N PHE A 109 -5.80 16.62 -4.28
CA PHE A 109 -5.26 17.26 -5.47
C PHE A 109 -6.16 17.09 -6.69
N LEU A 110 -7.00 16.05 -6.72
CA LEU A 110 -7.99 15.81 -7.81
C LEU A 110 -9.08 16.90 -7.87
N ARG A 111 -9.16 17.80 -6.87
CA ARG A 111 -10.11 18.92 -6.87
C ARG A 111 -9.81 19.96 -7.94
N ASN A 112 -8.53 20.16 -8.27
CA ASN A 112 -8.08 21.16 -9.24
C ASN A 112 -7.29 20.46 -10.35
N LEU A 113 -7.99 20.01 -11.39
CA LEU A 113 -7.37 19.27 -12.49
C LEU A 113 -6.41 20.12 -13.31
N ASP A 114 -6.67 21.42 -13.46
CA ASP A 114 -5.78 22.31 -14.19
C ASP A 114 -4.42 22.46 -13.47
N GLU A 115 -4.43 22.62 -12.14
CA GLU A 115 -3.20 22.64 -11.32
C GLU A 115 -2.49 21.28 -11.36
N LEU A 116 -3.26 20.17 -11.35
CA LEU A 116 -2.71 18.83 -11.44
C LEU A 116 -2.05 18.56 -12.80
N GLU A 117 -2.67 19.02 -13.89
CA GLU A 117 -2.14 18.86 -15.24
C GLU A 117 -0.78 19.57 -15.39
N VAL A 118 -0.69 20.83 -14.96
CA VAL A 118 0.55 21.61 -14.96
C VAL A 118 1.62 20.90 -14.10
N PHE A 119 1.24 20.43 -12.90
CA PHE A 119 2.15 19.71 -12.01
C PHE A 119 2.66 18.41 -12.64
N LEU A 120 1.77 17.57 -13.21
CA LEU A 120 2.15 16.29 -13.81
C LEU A 120 3.01 16.48 -15.06
N SER A 121 2.68 17.46 -15.90
CA SER A 121 3.48 17.80 -17.09
C SER A 121 4.91 18.16 -16.68
N ASP A 122 5.07 19.08 -15.74
CA ASP A 122 6.38 19.53 -15.25
C ASP A 122 7.18 18.39 -14.58
N VAL A 123 6.50 17.58 -13.76
CA VAL A 123 7.13 16.44 -13.07
C VAL A 123 7.55 15.34 -14.06
N CYS A 124 6.71 14.99 -15.04
CA CYS A 124 7.02 13.94 -16.00
C CYS A 124 8.14 14.38 -16.96
N GLU A 125 8.21 15.67 -17.31
CA GLU A 125 9.27 16.21 -18.18
C GLU A 125 10.63 16.25 -17.47
N ARG A 126 10.67 16.64 -16.19
CA ARG A 126 11.92 16.94 -15.47
C ARG A 126 12.41 15.81 -14.55
N SER A 127 11.57 14.83 -14.23
CA SER A 127 11.97 13.74 -13.33
C SER A 127 13.04 12.85 -13.97
N PRO A 128 14.16 12.57 -13.27
CA PRO A 128 15.16 11.62 -13.74
C PRO A 128 14.69 10.16 -13.66
N LEU A 129 13.58 9.91 -12.97
CA LEU A 129 12.96 8.60 -12.82
C LEU A 129 11.60 8.55 -13.51
N PRO A 130 11.21 7.40 -14.10
CA PRO A 130 9.85 7.17 -14.53
C PRO A 130 8.86 7.43 -13.39
N VAL A 131 7.75 8.12 -13.70
CA VAL A 131 6.74 8.51 -12.72
C VAL A 131 5.49 7.66 -12.88
N SER A 132 5.15 6.87 -11.87
CA SER A 132 3.85 6.22 -11.77
C SER A 132 2.92 6.99 -10.83
N VAL A 133 1.62 6.78 -10.98
CA VAL A 133 0.59 7.46 -10.17
C VAL A 133 -0.31 6.44 -9.48
N LYS A 134 -0.55 6.62 -8.18
CA LYS A 134 -1.61 5.88 -7.47
C LYS A 134 -2.77 6.80 -7.16
N THR A 135 -3.94 6.52 -7.74
CA THR A 135 -5.10 7.41 -7.74
C THR A 135 -6.39 6.77 -7.22
N ARG A 136 -7.40 7.61 -7.04
CA ARG A 136 -8.83 7.30 -6.89
C ARG A 136 -9.61 7.89 -8.06
N LEU A 137 -10.94 7.60 -8.11
CA LEU A 137 -11.82 8.06 -9.19
C LEU A 137 -12.09 9.57 -9.14
N GLY A 138 -12.03 10.18 -7.97
CA GLY A 138 -12.39 11.57 -7.73
C GLY A 138 -12.57 11.80 -6.23
N LEU A 139 -13.30 12.87 -5.88
CA LEU A 139 -13.54 13.29 -4.49
C LEU A 139 -14.93 12.89 -3.99
N GLU A 140 -15.98 13.30 -4.67
CA GLU A 140 -17.37 13.18 -4.23
C GLU A 140 -18.17 12.18 -5.06
N SER A 141 -17.97 12.18 -6.40
CA SER A 141 -18.71 11.37 -7.37
C SER A 141 -17.75 10.68 -8.34
N ASP A 142 -18.13 9.50 -8.81
CA ASP A 142 -17.43 8.77 -9.87
C ASP A 142 -17.57 9.43 -11.25
N ASP A 143 -18.57 10.27 -11.47
CA ASP A 143 -18.69 11.11 -12.69
C ASP A 143 -17.47 12.01 -12.90
N GLU A 144 -16.71 12.30 -11.81
CA GLU A 144 -15.47 13.06 -11.91
C GLU A 144 -14.39 12.31 -12.70
N TYR A 145 -14.48 10.96 -12.74
CA TYR A 145 -13.40 10.11 -13.23
C TYR A 145 -13.10 10.28 -14.71
N GLU A 146 -14.11 10.54 -15.53
CA GLU A 146 -13.92 10.79 -16.96
C GLU A 146 -12.84 11.85 -17.22
N ARG A 147 -12.98 13.00 -16.55
CA ARG A 147 -12.03 14.12 -16.69
C ARG A 147 -10.66 13.79 -16.06
N VAL A 148 -10.67 13.04 -14.96
CA VAL A 148 -9.44 12.60 -14.29
C VAL A 148 -8.67 11.62 -15.19
N LEU A 149 -9.36 10.66 -15.80
CA LEU A 149 -8.76 9.70 -16.73
C LEU A 149 -8.26 10.36 -18.01
N ASP A 150 -9.03 11.30 -18.59
CA ASP A 150 -8.60 12.07 -19.74
C ASP A 150 -7.28 12.80 -19.48
N LEU A 151 -7.16 13.46 -18.33
CA LEU A 151 -5.92 14.11 -17.93
C LEU A 151 -4.75 13.11 -17.91
N TYR A 152 -4.92 11.96 -17.25
CA TYR A 152 -3.85 10.96 -17.17
C TYR A 152 -3.46 10.42 -18.55
N CYS A 153 -4.42 10.17 -19.45
CA CYS A 153 -4.14 9.64 -20.78
C CYS A 153 -3.24 10.58 -21.63
N HIS A 154 -3.17 11.87 -21.30
CA HIS A 154 -2.29 12.82 -21.96
C HIS A 154 -0.89 12.92 -21.30
N MET A 155 -0.65 12.24 -20.18
CA MET A 155 0.63 12.28 -19.46
C MET A 155 1.49 11.05 -19.80
N PRO A 156 2.82 11.17 -19.91
CA PRO A 156 3.73 10.05 -20.14
C PRO A 156 4.00 9.28 -18.82
N LEU A 157 2.97 8.70 -18.25
CA LEU A 157 3.07 7.93 -17.01
C LEU A 157 3.76 6.59 -17.23
N ALA A 158 4.57 6.14 -16.28
CA ALA A 158 5.13 4.80 -16.26
C ALA A 158 4.07 3.73 -15.96
N GLU A 159 3.12 4.04 -15.08
CA GLU A 159 1.98 3.20 -14.71
C GLU A 159 0.92 4.01 -13.97
N LEU A 160 -0.34 3.62 -14.11
CA LEU A 160 -1.45 4.14 -13.31
C LEU A 160 -2.04 3.04 -12.42
N ILE A 161 -2.00 3.25 -11.10
CA ILE A 161 -2.57 2.32 -10.12
C ILE A 161 -3.92 2.86 -9.65
N VAL A 162 -4.99 2.22 -10.07
CA VAL A 162 -6.36 2.69 -9.85
C VAL A 162 -6.99 2.01 -8.64
N HIS A 163 -7.40 2.81 -7.65
CA HIS A 163 -8.32 2.37 -6.61
C HIS A 163 -9.73 2.87 -6.96
N PRO A 164 -10.62 2.01 -7.47
CA PRO A 164 -11.90 2.44 -8.04
C PRO A 164 -12.95 2.76 -6.96
N ARG A 165 -12.63 3.76 -6.15
CA ARG A 165 -13.48 4.44 -5.17
C ARG A 165 -13.19 5.94 -5.21
N VAL A 166 -14.19 6.78 -4.91
CA VAL A 166 -13.94 8.21 -4.66
C VAL A 166 -13.36 8.44 -3.26
N GLN A 167 -12.85 9.64 -3.00
CA GLN A 167 -12.28 10.01 -1.70
C GLN A 167 -13.29 9.86 -0.55
N LYS A 168 -14.52 10.30 -0.77
CA LYS A 168 -15.63 10.27 0.18
C LYS A 168 -15.97 8.88 0.70
N ASP A 169 -15.86 7.87 -0.17
CA ASP A 169 -16.09 6.47 0.21
C ASP A 169 -15.08 5.99 1.26
N ARG A 170 -13.88 6.55 1.26
CA ARG A 170 -12.73 6.02 2.01
C ARG A 170 -12.49 4.56 1.66
N TYR A 171 -13.04 3.63 2.46
CA TYR A 171 -12.95 2.18 2.26
C TYR A 171 -14.34 1.51 2.38
N MET A 172 -15.40 2.30 2.40
CA MET A 172 -16.79 1.82 2.48
C MET A 172 -17.31 1.43 1.09
N GLY A 173 -18.31 0.56 1.07
CA GLY A 173 -18.89 0.06 -0.17
C GLY A 173 -17.93 -0.82 -0.98
N SER A 174 -18.36 -1.29 -2.14
CA SER A 174 -17.55 -2.08 -3.07
C SER A 174 -16.76 -1.19 -4.02
N PRO A 175 -15.56 -1.60 -4.45
CA PRO A 175 -14.86 -0.93 -5.56
C PRO A 175 -15.70 -1.00 -6.84
N ARG A 176 -15.79 0.12 -7.57
CA ARG A 176 -16.50 0.23 -8.85
C ARG A 176 -15.58 -0.24 -9.98
N LYS A 177 -15.46 -1.55 -10.13
CA LYS A 177 -14.46 -2.20 -11.00
C LYS A 177 -14.63 -1.82 -12.48
N GLU A 178 -15.81 -1.38 -12.90
CA GLU A 178 -16.12 -0.89 -14.25
C GLU A 178 -15.19 0.24 -14.67
N PHE A 179 -14.84 1.16 -13.77
CA PHE A 179 -13.90 2.25 -14.05
C PHE A 179 -12.45 1.77 -14.23
N TYR A 180 -12.09 0.65 -13.58
CA TYR A 180 -10.81 0.00 -13.86
C TYR A 180 -10.81 -0.61 -15.27
N GLY A 181 -11.93 -1.24 -15.68
CA GLY A 181 -12.10 -1.77 -17.05
C GLY A 181 -11.96 -0.67 -18.08
N GLU A 182 -12.66 0.45 -17.91
CA GLU A 182 -12.53 1.63 -18.76
C GLU A 182 -11.09 2.15 -18.83
N THR A 183 -10.40 2.19 -17.70
CA THR A 183 -8.99 2.61 -17.68
C THR A 183 -8.09 1.67 -18.48
N LEU A 184 -8.31 0.36 -18.38
CA LEU A 184 -7.54 -0.63 -19.16
C LEU A 184 -7.71 -0.45 -20.68
N GLU A 185 -8.89 -0.03 -21.12
CA GLU A 185 -9.19 0.18 -22.54
C GLU A 185 -8.61 1.49 -23.10
N ARG A 186 -8.56 2.54 -22.26
CA ARG A 186 -8.24 3.91 -22.71
C ARG A 186 -6.78 4.31 -22.46
N ALA A 187 -6.14 3.78 -21.41
CA ALA A 187 -4.82 4.22 -21.00
C ALA A 187 -3.74 3.78 -21.99
N PRO A 188 -2.85 4.69 -22.45
CA PRO A 188 -1.73 4.34 -23.35
C PRO A 188 -0.50 3.75 -22.61
N PHE A 189 -0.60 3.52 -21.31
CA PHE A 189 0.43 3.02 -20.41
C PHE A 189 -0.08 1.84 -19.57
N PRO A 190 0.79 1.10 -18.86
CA PRO A 190 0.39 0.04 -17.95
C PRO A 190 -0.58 0.51 -16.87
N VAL A 191 -1.58 -0.32 -16.54
CA VAL A 191 -2.58 -0.07 -15.50
C VAL A 191 -2.57 -1.19 -14.48
N ALA A 192 -2.48 -0.81 -13.20
CA ALA A 192 -2.60 -1.73 -12.08
C ALA A 192 -3.94 -1.55 -11.34
N TYR A 193 -4.50 -2.66 -10.90
CA TYR A 193 -5.67 -2.64 -10.01
C TYR A 193 -5.26 -2.59 -8.54
N THR A 194 -5.93 -1.80 -7.73
CA THR A 194 -5.88 -1.93 -6.27
C THR A 194 -7.29 -1.76 -5.68
N GLY A 195 -7.74 -2.74 -4.91
CA GLY A 195 -9.06 -2.75 -4.33
C GLY A 195 -9.21 -3.90 -3.34
N ASP A 196 -10.43 -4.35 -3.12
CA ASP A 196 -10.76 -5.41 -2.19
C ASP A 196 -10.45 -6.79 -2.81
N ILE A 197 -9.19 -7.20 -2.68
CA ILE A 197 -8.71 -8.55 -2.97
C ILE A 197 -8.29 -9.16 -1.64
N PHE A 198 -9.07 -10.08 -1.12
CA PHE A 198 -8.85 -10.73 0.17
C PHE A 198 -8.52 -12.22 0.05
N ASP A 199 -8.92 -12.86 -1.04
CA ASP A 199 -8.72 -14.28 -1.30
C ASP A 199 -8.56 -14.56 -2.80
N LEU A 200 -8.47 -15.85 -3.16
CA LEU A 200 -8.32 -16.29 -4.54
C LEU A 200 -9.59 -16.05 -5.37
N GLU A 201 -10.76 -16.16 -4.74
CA GLU A 201 -12.04 -15.93 -5.41
C GLU A 201 -12.16 -14.47 -5.90
N ASP A 202 -11.75 -13.50 -5.07
CA ASP A 202 -11.71 -12.09 -5.47
C ASP A 202 -10.75 -11.85 -6.64
N MET A 203 -9.59 -12.55 -6.63
CA MET A 203 -8.58 -12.45 -7.69
C MET A 203 -9.09 -13.05 -8.99
N ASP A 204 -9.64 -14.27 -8.93
CA ASP A 204 -10.15 -14.99 -10.09
C ASP A 204 -11.32 -14.21 -10.74
N ALA A 205 -12.25 -13.71 -9.93
CA ALA A 205 -13.35 -12.86 -10.40
C ALA A 205 -12.86 -11.54 -11.03
N LEU A 206 -11.74 -10.94 -10.55
CA LEU A 206 -11.17 -9.78 -11.20
C LEU A 206 -10.60 -10.13 -12.58
N VAL A 207 -9.83 -11.20 -12.67
CA VAL A 207 -9.14 -11.60 -13.92
C VAL A 207 -10.12 -12.15 -14.95
N GLU A 208 -11.17 -12.85 -14.51
CA GLU A 208 -12.23 -13.34 -15.38
C GLU A 208 -12.94 -12.18 -16.12
N VAL A 209 -13.29 -11.13 -15.38
CA VAL A 209 -13.97 -9.96 -15.96
C VAL A 209 -12.98 -9.06 -16.72
N TYR A 210 -11.74 -8.93 -16.27
CA TYR A 210 -10.71 -8.05 -16.85
C TYR A 210 -9.44 -8.84 -17.19
N PRO A 211 -9.44 -9.66 -18.25
CA PRO A 211 -8.30 -10.54 -18.61
C PRO A 211 -7.03 -9.77 -19.02
N GLY A 212 -7.16 -8.46 -19.27
CA GLY A 212 -6.04 -7.54 -19.48
C GLY A 212 -5.23 -7.21 -18.22
N THR A 213 -5.72 -7.59 -17.02
CA THR A 213 -5.03 -7.31 -15.74
C THR A 213 -3.65 -7.95 -15.69
N ARG A 214 -2.61 -7.13 -15.57
CA ARG A 214 -1.20 -7.58 -15.51
C ARG A 214 -0.54 -7.30 -14.17
N HIS A 215 -1.06 -6.33 -13.40
CA HIS A 215 -0.56 -5.94 -12.10
C HIS A 215 -1.70 -5.72 -11.11
N VAL A 216 -1.59 -6.33 -9.92
CA VAL A 216 -2.52 -6.15 -8.80
C VAL A 216 -1.74 -5.73 -7.56
N MET A 217 -2.12 -4.58 -6.98
CA MET A 217 -1.54 -4.07 -5.74
C MET A 217 -2.42 -4.48 -4.56
N LEU A 218 -1.85 -5.29 -3.66
CA LEU A 218 -2.52 -5.86 -2.49
C LEU A 218 -2.32 -4.97 -1.27
N GLY A 219 -3.41 -4.59 -0.61
CA GLY A 219 -3.40 -3.79 0.61
C GLY A 219 -3.90 -4.58 1.81
N ARG A 220 -5.12 -4.29 2.25
CA ARG A 220 -5.77 -4.89 3.43
C ARG A 220 -5.81 -6.41 3.39
N GLY A 221 -5.99 -7.01 2.21
CA GLY A 221 -5.98 -8.46 2.04
C GLY A 221 -4.64 -9.08 2.44
N LEU A 222 -3.52 -8.46 2.04
CA LEU A 222 -2.19 -8.94 2.41
C LEU A 222 -1.89 -8.75 3.92
N LEU A 223 -2.42 -7.69 4.54
CA LEU A 223 -2.29 -7.50 5.99
C LEU A 223 -3.10 -8.52 6.79
N ALA A 224 -4.26 -8.92 6.27
CA ALA A 224 -5.11 -9.96 6.86
C ALA A 224 -4.55 -11.37 6.61
N ASN A 225 -4.02 -11.60 5.42
CA ASN A 225 -3.41 -12.86 4.99
C ASN A 225 -2.03 -12.59 4.37
N PRO A 226 -0.94 -12.63 5.13
CA PRO A 226 0.39 -12.38 4.61
C PRO A 226 0.84 -13.36 3.50
N ALA A 227 0.22 -14.55 3.40
CA ALA A 227 0.49 -15.52 2.33
C ALA A 227 -0.32 -15.29 1.05
N LEU A 228 -1.20 -14.26 0.98
CA LEU A 228 -2.11 -14.05 -0.14
C LEU A 228 -1.38 -14.02 -1.49
N ALA A 229 -0.27 -13.28 -1.59
CA ALA A 229 0.51 -13.22 -2.83
C ALA A 229 1.08 -14.59 -3.24
N ARG A 230 1.54 -15.38 -2.26
CA ARG A 230 2.01 -16.76 -2.46
C ARG A 230 0.87 -17.64 -2.99
N MET A 231 -0.31 -17.52 -2.42
CA MET A 231 -1.49 -18.28 -2.84
C MET A 231 -1.92 -17.92 -4.27
N VAL A 232 -1.95 -16.65 -4.62
CA VAL A 232 -2.24 -16.19 -6.00
C VAL A 232 -1.23 -16.75 -7.01
N LYS A 233 0.01 -16.97 -6.61
CA LYS A 233 1.05 -17.61 -7.44
C LYS A 233 1.01 -19.15 -7.37
N GLY A 234 -0.06 -19.76 -6.83
CA GLY A 234 -0.26 -21.21 -6.78
C GLY A 234 0.42 -21.92 -5.60
N GLY A 235 0.98 -21.18 -4.65
CA GLY A 235 1.55 -21.74 -3.43
C GLY A 235 0.51 -22.01 -2.34
N PRO A 236 0.91 -22.68 -1.24
CA PRO A 236 -0.01 -23.06 -0.17
C PRO A 236 -0.45 -21.85 0.69
N ALA A 237 -1.60 -21.99 1.35
CA ALA A 237 -2.03 -21.09 2.43
C ALA A 237 -1.02 -21.11 3.61
N ALA A 238 -1.05 -20.04 4.42
CA ALA A 238 -0.22 -20.00 5.62
C ALA A 238 -0.71 -20.99 6.68
N THR A 239 0.23 -21.69 7.31
CA THR A 239 -0.02 -22.45 8.53
C THR A 239 -0.02 -21.54 9.75
N ALA A 240 -0.60 -22.00 10.86
CA ALA A 240 -0.54 -21.27 12.13
C ALA A 240 0.90 -21.01 12.59
N ALA A 241 1.79 -22.00 12.38
CA ALA A 241 3.22 -21.87 12.73
C ALA A 241 3.93 -20.80 11.87
N GLU A 242 3.62 -20.68 10.58
CA GLU A 242 4.18 -19.63 9.73
C GLU A 242 3.67 -18.24 10.13
N LEU A 243 2.38 -18.10 10.44
CA LEU A 243 1.81 -16.85 10.92
C LEU A 243 2.39 -16.44 12.27
N GLN A 244 2.59 -17.39 13.18
CA GLN A 244 3.25 -17.14 14.46
C GLN A 244 4.70 -16.70 14.26
N ARG A 245 5.46 -17.40 13.44
CA ARG A 245 6.84 -17.01 13.10
C ARG A 245 6.89 -15.60 12.51
N PHE A 246 6.01 -15.29 11.56
CA PHE A 246 5.92 -13.94 11.00
C PHE A 246 5.65 -12.89 12.07
N HIS A 247 4.65 -13.14 12.94
CA HIS A 247 4.33 -12.27 14.05
C HIS A 247 5.54 -12.04 14.95
N ASP A 248 6.22 -13.11 15.37
CA ASP A 248 7.33 -13.05 16.32
C ASP A 248 8.54 -12.32 15.73
N THR A 249 8.84 -12.57 14.44
CA THR A 249 9.92 -11.87 13.71
C THR A 249 9.58 -10.39 13.56
N LEU A 250 8.34 -10.06 13.21
CA LEU A 250 7.87 -8.67 13.05
C LEU A 250 7.90 -7.92 14.39
N PHE A 251 7.45 -8.57 15.47
CA PHE A 251 7.48 -7.97 16.81
C PHE A 251 8.92 -7.74 17.29
N ALA A 252 9.81 -8.70 17.09
CA ALA A 252 11.22 -8.57 17.45
C ALA A 252 11.90 -7.41 16.71
N ALA A 253 11.67 -7.32 15.38
CA ALA A 253 12.21 -6.24 14.56
C ALA A 253 11.68 -4.86 14.99
N TYR A 254 10.40 -4.74 15.31
CA TYR A 254 9.87 -3.48 15.87
C TYR A 254 10.39 -3.20 17.28
N ALA A 255 10.59 -4.22 18.13
CA ALA A 255 11.14 -4.02 19.48
C ALA A 255 12.59 -3.50 19.41
N GLU A 256 13.38 -3.97 18.46
CA GLU A 256 14.72 -3.44 18.19
C GLU A 256 14.67 -1.98 17.68
N GLU A 257 13.76 -1.66 16.76
CA GLU A 257 13.66 -0.35 16.11
C GLU A 257 13.12 0.75 17.02
N ILE A 258 12.06 0.44 17.81
CA ILE A 258 11.24 1.43 18.56
C ILE A 258 10.95 1.03 20.02
N GLY A 259 11.60 -0.02 20.52
CA GLY A 259 11.47 -0.45 21.91
C GLY A 259 10.04 -0.81 22.31
N GLY A 260 9.61 -0.37 23.49
CA GLY A 260 8.27 -0.66 24.03
C GLY A 260 7.10 -0.19 23.16
N ASN A 261 7.31 0.73 22.24
CA ASN A 261 6.30 1.17 21.27
C ASN A 261 5.94 0.09 20.23
N ALA A 262 6.72 -0.99 20.14
CA ALA A 262 6.44 -2.13 19.28
C ALA A 262 5.04 -2.73 19.53
N VAL A 263 4.60 -2.78 20.82
CA VAL A 263 3.25 -3.27 21.16
C VAL A 263 2.15 -2.45 20.45
N PHE A 264 2.30 -1.13 20.41
CA PHE A 264 1.31 -0.28 19.75
C PHE A 264 1.35 -0.45 18.23
N ARG A 265 2.55 -0.59 17.65
CA ARG A 265 2.73 -0.84 16.22
C ARG A 265 2.11 -2.19 15.81
N MET A 266 2.32 -3.22 16.59
CA MET A 266 1.74 -4.53 16.32
C MET A 266 0.21 -4.53 16.41
N LYS A 267 -0.39 -3.71 17.27
CA LYS A 267 -1.87 -3.58 17.33
C LYS A 267 -2.47 -3.01 16.05
N GLU A 268 -1.76 -2.12 15.36
CA GLU A 268 -2.19 -1.60 14.04
C GLU A 268 -2.23 -2.74 13.02
N TRP A 269 -1.24 -3.63 13.01
CA TRP A 269 -1.26 -4.82 12.17
C TRP A 269 -2.35 -5.82 12.61
N TRP A 270 -2.51 -6.10 13.91
CA TRP A 270 -3.55 -7.00 14.44
C TRP A 270 -4.97 -6.55 14.08
N PHE A 271 -5.18 -5.28 13.82
CA PHE A 271 -6.47 -4.79 13.35
C PHE A 271 -6.93 -5.50 12.06
N TYR A 272 -5.98 -5.88 11.21
CA TYR A 272 -6.20 -6.65 9.99
C TYR A 272 -5.99 -8.16 10.23
N ALA A 273 -4.89 -8.54 10.82
CA ALA A 273 -4.47 -9.92 11.00
C ALA A 273 -5.43 -10.78 11.83
N LYS A 274 -6.25 -10.16 12.69
CA LYS A 274 -7.31 -10.87 13.40
C LYS A 274 -8.23 -11.68 12.48
N CYS A 275 -8.40 -11.26 11.23
CA CYS A 275 -9.26 -11.92 10.24
C CYS A 275 -8.68 -13.25 9.74
N ALA A 276 -7.41 -13.54 10.01
CA ALA A 276 -6.84 -14.87 9.78
C ALA A 276 -7.38 -15.97 10.72
N PHE A 277 -8.12 -15.58 11.74
CA PHE A 277 -8.66 -16.51 12.76
C PHE A 277 -10.18 -16.60 12.69
N ALA A 278 -10.72 -17.75 13.05
CA ALA A 278 -12.16 -18.03 13.02
C ALA A 278 -12.99 -17.09 13.92
N ASN A 279 -12.39 -16.54 14.99
CA ASN A 279 -13.04 -15.62 15.91
C ASN A 279 -12.32 -14.26 15.99
N PRO A 280 -12.38 -13.40 14.96
CA PRO A 280 -11.63 -12.14 14.90
C PRO A 280 -11.95 -11.17 16.05
N ALA A 281 -13.20 -11.19 16.56
CA ALA A 281 -13.61 -10.37 17.69
C ALA A 281 -12.89 -10.77 18.99
N THR A 282 -12.71 -12.06 19.23
CA THR A 282 -11.98 -12.60 20.39
C THR A 282 -10.50 -12.24 20.29
N VAL A 283 -9.88 -12.46 19.14
CA VAL A 283 -8.48 -12.09 18.86
C VAL A 283 -8.26 -10.60 19.11
N HIS A 284 -9.10 -9.75 18.54
CA HIS A 284 -9.01 -8.30 18.74
C HIS A 284 -9.14 -7.91 20.22
N LYS A 285 -10.08 -8.51 20.98
CA LYS A 285 -10.29 -8.24 22.39
C LYS A 285 -9.06 -8.59 23.22
N LEU A 286 -8.38 -9.70 22.91
CA LEU A 286 -7.17 -10.14 23.62
C LEU A 286 -6.02 -9.14 23.45
N VAL A 287 -5.78 -8.68 22.22
CA VAL A 287 -4.64 -7.80 21.91
C VAL A 287 -4.92 -6.34 22.30
N ARG A 288 -6.13 -5.83 22.07
CA ARG A 288 -6.46 -4.40 22.18
C ARG A 288 -6.11 -3.78 23.52
N LYS A 289 -6.31 -4.52 24.62
CA LYS A 289 -6.15 -4.00 26.00
C LYS A 289 -4.72 -4.07 26.52
N THR A 290 -3.83 -4.84 25.89
CA THR A 290 -2.45 -4.99 26.35
C THR A 290 -1.69 -3.67 26.25
N LYS A 291 -0.83 -3.36 27.22
CA LYS A 291 0.00 -2.15 27.22
C LYS A 291 1.48 -2.49 27.41
N LYS A 292 1.76 -3.56 28.15
CA LYS A 292 3.12 -4.03 28.44
C LYS A 292 3.49 -5.19 27.52
N VAL A 293 4.77 -5.38 27.30
CA VAL A 293 5.31 -6.45 26.44
C VAL A 293 4.88 -7.84 26.93
N ASP A 294 4.95 -8.09 28.24
CA ASP A 294 4.60 -9.40 28.80
C ASP A 294 3.12 -9.70 28.66
N GLU A 295 2.24 -8.70 28.89
CA GLU A 295 0.80 -8.84 28.66
C GLU A 295 0.49 -9.14 27.19
N TYR A 296 1.21 -8.47 26.27
CA TYR A 296 1.06 -8.65 24.84
C TYR A 296 1.50 -10.05 24.42
N ARG A 297 2.68 -10.52 24.87
CA ARG A 297 3.18 -11.86 24.55
C ARG A 297 2.26 -12.94 25.06
N ALA A 298 1.76 -12.84 26.29
CA ALA A 298 0.79 -13.80 26.84
C ALA A 298 -0.52 -13.83 26.04
N ALA A 299 -1.01 -12.65 25.58
CA ALA A 299 -2.20 -12.58 24.73
C ALA A 299 -1.98 -13.27 23.38
N VAL A 300 -0.84 -13.05 22.74
CA VAL A 300 -0.48 -13.66 21.45
C VAL A 300 -0.30 -15.17 21.56
N GLU A 301 0.41 -15.65 22.58
CA GLU A 301 0.56 -17.08 22.86
C GLU A 301 -0.81 -17.76 23.02
N ARG A 302 -1.70 -17.11 23.75
CA ARG A 302 -3.08 -17.59 23.91
C ARG A 302 -3.83 -17.64 22.59
N ILE A 303 -3.68 -16.63 21.71
CA ILE A 303 -4.31 -16.61 20.39
C ILE A 303 -3.88 -17.83 19.58
N PHE A 304 -2.58 -18.03 19.39
CA PHE A 304 -2.08 -19.13 18.55
C PHE A 304 -2.37 -20.52 19.13
N ARG A 305 -2.49 -20.64 20.46
CA ARG A 305 -2.88 -21.90 21.12
C ARG A 305 -4.37 -22.21 21.02
N GLU A 306 -5.27 -21.20 21.13
CA GLU A 306 -6.69 -21.41 21.36
C GLU A 306 -7.58 -21.07 20.15
N GLN A 307 -7.07 -20.27 19.19
CA GLN A 307 -7.88 -19.81 18.08
C GLN A 307 -7.50 -20.54 16.79
N PRO A 308 -8.44 -21.29 16.17
CA PRO A 308 -8.19 -21.90 14.87
C PRO A 308 -8.14 -20.83 13.78
N LEU A 309 -7.39 -21.13 12.71
CA LEU A 309 -7.38 -20.28 11.53
C LEU A 309 -8.74 -20.29 10.83
N ALA A 310 -9.09 -19.16 10.23
CA ALA A 310 -10.24 -19.07 9.35
C ALA A 310 -9.92 -19.71 7.98
N PRO A 311 -10.90 -20.28 7.27
CA PRO A 311 -10.72 -20.76 5.91
C PRO A 311 -10.27 -19.64 4.94
N THR A 312 -10.79 -18.43 5.16
CA THR A 312 -10.44 -17.21 4.42
C THR A 312 -10.24 -16.05 5.40
N ALA A 313 -9.21 -15.24 5.15
CA ALA A 313 -8.89 -14.08 6.00
C ALA A 313 -9.52 -12.79 5.45
N ARG A 314 -10.85 -12.78 5.25
CA ARG A 314 -11.57 -11.63 4.67
C ARG A 314 -11.74 -10.52 5.69
N PHE A 315 -11.20 -9.34 5.40
CA PHE A 315 -11.33 -8.15 6.24
C PHE A 315 -12.64 -7.42 5.92
N HIS A 316 -13.51 -7.34 6.91
CA HIS A 316 -14.70 -6.49 6.89
C HIS A 316 -14.40 -5.25 7.73
N GLY A 317 -14.22 -4.09 7.07
CA GLY A 317 -13.82 -2.81 7.66
C GLY A 317 -14.87 -2.16 8.53
#